data_1c17646e62f0aee8299e321b3cf2eb92
#
_entry.id   1c17646e62f0aee8299e321b3cf2eb92
#
_cell.length_a   1.000
_cell.length_b   1.000
_cell.length_c   1.000
_cell.angle_alpha   90.00
_cell.angle_beta   90.00
_cell.angle_gamma   90.00
#
_symmetry.space_group_name_H-M   'P 1'
#
loop_
_entity.id
_entity.type
_entity.pdbx_description
1 polymer ?
#
loop_
_entity_poly.entity_id
_entity_poly.type
_entity_poly.pdbx_seq_one_letter_code
_entity_poly.pdbx_strand_id
1 'polypeptide(L)'
;KGERMIIDRWKRMGQLVSGIQTWHHDRNLIEGSTDKDQCLKLLQELGELSDSICKGNDIRDDLGDMLVVMINIMERNTLGIEECLEVAWDDIKDRKGKMIDGIFVKEADL
;
A
#
# COMPACT_ATOMS: atom_id res chain seq x y z
N LYS A 1 2.85 -27.87 7.90
CA LYS A 1 1.80 -27.13 8.60
C LYS A 1 1.97 -25.62 8.47
N GLY A 2 3.16 -25.09 8.82
CA GLY A 2 3.46 -23.68 8.68
C GLY A 2 3.54 -23.20 7.24
N GLU A 3 4.14 -23.99 6.35
CA GLU A 3 4.25 -23.69 4.93
C GLU A 3 2.89 -23.58 4.26
N ARG A 4 1.96 -24.49 4.60
CA ARG A 4 0.61 -24.49 4.05
C ARG A 4 -0.14 -23.24 4.46
N MET A 5 -0.02 -22.79 5.72
CA MET A 5 -0.64 -21.56 6.21
C MET A 5 -0.10 -20.34 5.47
N ILE A 6 1.20 -20.29 5.20
CA ILE A 6 1.84 -19.21 4.44
C ILE A 6 1.31 -19.19 3.01
N ILE A 7 1.26 -20.35 2.33
CA ILE A 7 0.75 -20.47 0.96
C ILE A 7 -0.71 -20.03 0.89
N ASP A 8 -1.54 -20.44 1.85
CA ASP A 8 -2.95 -20.05 1.90
C ASP A 8 -3.13 -18.55 2.09
N ARG A 9 -2.29 -17.91 2.91
CA ARG A 9 -2.31 -16.46 3.10
C ARG A 9 -1.93 -15.70 1.83
N TRP A 10 -0.89 -16.14 1.12
CA TRP A 10 -0.47 -15.53 -0.14
C TRP A 10 -1.52 -15.71 -1.23
N LYS A 11 -2.15 -16.88 -1.27
CA LYS A 11 -3.27 -17.13 -2.17
C LYS A 11 -4.43 -16.19 -1.88
N ARG A 12 -4.77 -15.99 -0.59
CA ARG A 12 -5.79 -15.05 -0.17
C ARG A 12 -5.43 -13.61 -0.54
N MET A 13 -4.16 -13.22 -0.37
CA MET A 13 -3.68 -11.90 -0.80
C MET A 13 -3.92 -11.68 -2.29
N GLY A 14 -3.58 -12.64 -3.12
CA GLY A 14 -3.84 -12.56 -4.56
C GLY A 14 -5.31 -12.39 -4.88
N GLN A 15 -6.18 -13.13 -4.20
CA GLN A 15 -7.63 -13.02 -4.37
C GLN A 15 -8.14 -11.63 -3.98
N LEU A 16 -7.64 -11.08 -2.89
CA LEU A 16 -8.05 -9.74 -2.41
C LEU A 16 -7.59 -8.65 -3.38
N VAL A 17 -6.35 -8.71 -3.82
CA VAL A 17 -5.82 -7.73 -4.80
C VAL A 17 -6.63 -7.80 -6.10
N SER A 18 -6.85 -9.00 -6.63
CA SER A 18 -7.64 -9.21 -7.85
C SER A 18 -9.08 -8.69 -7.68
N GLY A 19 -9.69 -8.97 -6.54
CA GLY A 19 -11.04 -8.50 -6.22
C GLY A 19 -11.13 -6.98 -6.19
N ILE A 20 -10.13 -6.32 -5.59
CA ILE A 20 -10.05 -4.86 -5.52
C ILE A 20 -9.86 -4.26 -6.90
N GLN A 21 -8.99 -4.84 -7.74
CA GLN A 21 -8.81 -4.41 -9.13
C GLN A 21 -10.13 -4.45 -9.89
N THR A 22 -10.83 -5.57 -9.83
CA THR A 22 -12.14 -5.75 -10.48
C THR A 22 -13.16 -4.75 -9.95
N TRP A 23 -13.18 -4.55 -8.65
CA TRP A 23 -14.08 -3.59 -7.99
C TRP A 23 -13.88 -2.18 -8.56
N HIS A 24 -12.62 -1.76 -8.76
CA HIS A 24 -12.30 -0.46 -9.36
C HIS A 24 -12.80 -0.36 -10.81
N HIS A 25 -12.55 -1.39 -11.62
CA HIS A 25 -13.00 -1.41 -13.02
C HIS A 25 -14.52 -1.34 -13.11
N ASP A 26 -15.21 -2.14 -12.30
CA ASP A 26 -16.68 -2.20 -12.32
C ASP A 26 -17.34 -0.87 -11.99
N ARG A 27 -16.65 -0.01 -11.25
CA ARG A 27 -17.16 1.30 -10.83
C ARG A 27 -16.60 2.46 -11.63
N ASN A 28 -15.94 2.16 -12.73
CA ASN A 28 -15.31 3.18 -13.59
C ASN A 28 -14.30 4.06 -12.83
N LEU A 29 -13.62 3.48 -11.86
CA LEU A 29 -12.59 4.19 -11.07
C LEU A 29 -11.21 4.12 -11.70
N ILE A 30 -11.06 3.39 -12.80
CA ILE A 30 -9.80 3.32 -13.54
C ILE A 30 -9.81 4.35 -14.67
N GLU A 31 -10.65 4.18 -15.68
CA GLU A 31 -10.71 5.11 -16.81
C GLU A 31 -11.38 6.43 -16.47
N GLY A 32 -12.37 6.39 -15.58
CA GLY A 32 -13.15 7.57 -15.18
C GLY A 32 -12.52 8.43 -14.10
N SER A 33 -11.31 8.09 -13.63
CA SER A 33 -10.59 8.86 -12.63
C SER A 33 -9.22 9.27 -13.16
N THR A 34 -8.43 9.95 -12.35
CA THR A 34 -7.06 10.35 -12.67
C THR A 34 -6.13 9.98 -11.51
N ASP A 35 -4.83 9.86 -11.79
CA ASP A 35 -3.83 9.61 -10.75
C ASP A 35 -3.85 10.72 -9.70
N LYS A 36 -4.03 11.95 -10.15
CA LYS A 36 -4.09 13.12 -9.28
C LYS A 36 -5.25 13.03 -8.29
N ASP A 37 -6.45 12.70 -8.77
CA ASP A 37 -7.64 12.58 -7.93
C ASP A 37 -7.48 11.42 -6.94
N GLN A 38 -6.92 10.31 -7.38
CA GLN A 38 -6.66 9.16 -6.50
C GLN A 38 -5.56 9.46 -5.48
N CYS A 39 -4.56 10.26 -5.85
CA CYS A 39 -3.53 10.70 -4.91
C CYS A 39 -4.11 11.60 -3.82
N LEU A 40 -5.05 12.49 -4.18
CA LEU A 40 -5.78 13.31 -3.21
C LEU A 40 -6.63 12.43 -2.28
N LYS A 41 -7.25 11.39 -2.81
CA LYS A 41 -7.99 10.41 -2.01
C LYS A 41 -7.06 9.70 -1.01
N LEU A 42 -5.87 9.30 -1.47
CA LEU A 42 -4.86 8.67 -0.61
C LEU A 42 -4.46 9.59 0.55
N LEU A 43 -4.28 10.87 0.27
CA LEU A 43 -3.96 11.87 1.29
C LEU A 43 -5.08 11.98 2.34
N GLN A 44 -6.34 11.94 1.90
CA GLN A 44 -7.51 11.91 2.78
C GLN A 44 -7.49 10.68 3.69
N GLU A 45 -7.22 9.50 3.12
CA GLU A 45 -7.14 8.25 3.89
C GLU A 45 -5.98 8.28 4.90
N LEU A 46 -4.85 8.90 4.53
CA LEU A 46 -3.73 9.11 5.46
C LEU A 46 -4.16 9.96 6.66
N GLY A 47 -4.95 11.01 6.43
CA GLY A 47 -5.51 11.83 7.50
C GLY A 47 -6.40 11.03 8.44
N GLU A 48 -7.23 10.16 7.92
CA GLU A 48 -8.09 9.27 8.72
C GLU A 48 -7.26 8.28 9.54
N LEU A 49 -6.21 7.71 8.95
CA LEU A 49 -5.27 6.84 9.67
C LEU A 49 -4.61 7.60 10.84
N SER A 50 -4.14 8.80 10.57
CA SER A 50 -3.51 9.65 11.60
C SER A 50 -4.46 9.89 12.77
N ASP A 51 -5.71 10.23 12.47
CA ASP A 51 -6.74 10.47 13.48
C ASP A 51 -7.00 9.21 14.31
N SER A 52 -7.14 8.06 13.65
CA SER A 52 -7.36 6.77 14.33
C SER A 52 -6.20 6.39 15.24
N ILE A 53 -4.97 6.60 14.80
CA ILE A 53 -3.77 6.34 15.61
C ILE A 53 -3.78 7.24 16.86
N CYS A 54 -4.05 8.52 16.68
CA CYS A 54 -4.09 9.48 17.81
C CYS A 54 -5.17 9.13 18.83
N LYS A 55 -6.28 8.55 18.39
CA LYS A 55 -7.39 8.15 19.27
C LYS A 55 -7.25 6.73 19.83
N GLY A 56 -6.23 5.99 19.41
CA GLY A 56 -6.04 4.61 19.85
C GLY A 56 -7.08 3.63 19.28
N ASN A 57 -7.69 3.94 18.13
CA ASN A 57 -8.65 3.08 17.48
C ASN A 57 -7.98 1.94 16.71
N ASP A 58 -8.77 0.93 16.32
CA ASP A 58 -8.31 -0.11 15.39
C ASP A 58 -8.01 0.52 14.03
N ILE A 59 -6.81 0.27 13.50
CA ILE A 59 -6.33 0.91 12.26
C ILE A 59 -6.36 -0.03 11.04
N ARG A 60 -6.90 -1.25 11.17
CA ARG A 60 -6.90 -2.22 10.06
C ARG A 60 -7.65 -1.70 8.85
N ASP A 61 -8.81 -1.08 9.06
CA ASP A 61 -9.62 -0.52 7.97
C ASP A 61 -8.92 0.68 7.32
N ASP A 62 -8.35 1.56 8.13
CA ASP A 62 -7.63 2.75 7.62
C ASP A 62 -6.43 2.34 6.75
N LEU A 63 -5.65 1.37 7.20
CA LEU A 63 -4.52 0.85 6.43
C LEU A 63 -5.00 0.17 5.14
N GLY A 64 -6.06 -0.62 5.24
CA GLY A 64 -6.66 -1.28 4.08
C GLY A 64 -7.17 -0.27 3.06
N ASP A 65 -7.82 0.80 3.50
CA ASP A 65 -8.34 1.85 2.62
C ASP A 65 -7.22 2.54 1.83
N MET A 66 -6.07 2.77 2.47
CA MET A 66 -4.90 3.31 1.78
C MET A 66 -4.40 2.35 0.69
N LEU A 67 -4.32 1.06 1.02
CA LEU A 67 -3.90 0.04 0.04
C LEU A 67 -4.87 -0.06 -1.13
N VAL A 68 -6.18 0.04 -0.89
CA VAL A 68 -7.20 0.05 -1.94
C VAL A 68 -6.96 1.19 -2.93
N VAL A 69 -6.68 2.39 -2.44
CA VAL A 69 -6.37 3.55 -3.30
C VAL A 69 -5.05 3.36 -4.04
N MET A 70 -4.03 2.82 -3.37
CA MET A 70 -2.74 2.54 -4.02
C MET A 70 -2.89 1.52 -5.14
N ILE A 71 -3.68 0.47 -4.94
CA ILE A 71 -3.98 -0.52 -5.97
C ILE A 71 -4.68 0.13 -7.17
N ASN A 72 -5.56 1.10 -6.92
CA ASN A 72 -6.18 1.87 -8.01
C ASN A 72 -5.11 2.54 -8.89
N ILE A 73 -4.20 3.27 -8.27
CA ILE A 73 -3.13 3.99 -9.00
C ILE A 73 -2.24 3.01 -9.76
N MET A 74 -1.89 1.89 -9.15
CA MET A 74 -1.12 0.83 -9.80
C MET A 74 -1.85 0.30 -11.05
N GLU A 75 -3.12 -0.02 -10.91
CA GLU A 75 -3.92 -0.56 -12.01
C GLU A 75 -4.06 0.44 -13.16
N ARG A 76 -4.23 1.73 -12.84
CA ARG A 76 -4.29 2.81 -13.85
C ARG A 76 -3.01 2.91 -14.67
N ASN A 77 -1.88 2.59 -14.07
CA ASN A 77 -0.56 2.66 -14.69
C ASN A 77 -0.04 1.31 -15.18
N THR A 78 -0.88 0.30 -15.17
CA THR A 78 -0.55 -1.07 -15.59
C THR A 78 0.63 -1.65 -14.81
N LEU A 79 0.64 -1.40 -13.50
CA LEU A 79 1.67 -1.88 -12.59
C LEU A 79 1.08 -2.95 -11.65
N GLY A 80 1.82 -4.03 -11.47
CA GLY A 80 1.51 -4.99 -10.43
C GLY A 80 2.04 -4.53 -9.08
N ILE A 81 1.35 -4.91 -8.00
CA ILE A 81 1.81 -4.58 -6.64
C ILE A 81 3.19 -5.18 -6.37
N GLU A 82 3.45 -6.38 -6.89
CA GLU A 82 4.75 -7.06 -6.75
C GLU A 82 5.87 -6.28 -7.42
N GLU A 83 5.62 -5.66 -8.58
CA GLU A 83 6.60 -4.83 -9.27
C GLU A 83 7.00 -3.62 -8.42
N CYS A 84 6.02 -2.96 -7.84
CA CYS A 84 6.25 -1.80 -6.99
C CYS A 84 7.04 -2.19 -5.74
N LEU A 85 6.69 -3.32 -5.13
CA LEU A 85 7.39 -3.82 -3.95
C LEU A 85 8.82 -4.26 -4.28
N GLU A 86 9.04 -4.89 -5.43
CA GLU A 86 10.38 -5.29 -5.88
C GLU A 86 11.29 -4.09 -6.06
N VAL A 87 10.81 -3.04 -6.72
CA VAL A 87 11.58 -1.82 -6.92
C VAL A 87 11.94 -1.18 -5.58
N ALA A 88 10.98 -1.08 -4.68
CA ALA A 88 11.21 -0.51 -3.35
C ALA A 88 12.17 -1.36 -2.52
N TRP A 89 12.00 -2.68 -2.56
CA TRP A 89 12.86 -3.62 -1.82
C TRP A 89 14.30 -3.57 -2.32
N ASP A 90 14.51 -3.57 -3.64
CA ASP A 90 15.84 -3.47 -4.22
C ASP A 90 16.54 -2.17 -3.84
N ASP A 91 15.78 -1.09 -3.68
CA ASP A 91 16.32 0.20 -3.25
C ASP A 91 16.75 0.21 -1.79
N ILE A 92 16.03 -0.49 -0.90
CA ILE A 92 16.24 -0.38 0.55
C ILE A 92 17.02 -1.54 1.17
N LYS A 93 17.04 -2.73 0.53
CA LYS A 93 17.54 -3.97 1.17
C LYS A 93 18.99 -3.88 1.65
N ASP A 94 19.83 -3.13 0.96
CA ASP A 94 21.25 -2.96 1.31
C ASP A 94 21.54 -1.58 1.91
N ARG A 95 20.50 -0.81 2.22
CA ARG A 95 20.64 0.54 2.75
C ARG A 95 21.18 0.51 4.17
N LYS A 96 22.23 1.28 4.42
CA LYS A 96 22.80 1.46 5.76
C LYS A 96 22.40 2.81 6.32
N GLY A 97 22.32 2.88 7.64
CA GLY A 97 21.94 4.08 8.36
C GLY A 97 21.73 3.75 9.83
N LYS A 98 21.07 4.66 10.53
CA LYS A 98 20.73 4.42 11.94
C LYS A 98 19.44 5.14 12.32
N MET A 99 18.85 4.70 13.42
CA MET A 99 17.68 5.32 14.00
C MET A 99 18.04 6.61 14.73
N ILE A 100 17.34 7.69 14.40
CA ILE A 100 17.45 8.97 15.12
C ILE A 100 16.03 9.45 15.39
N ASP A 101 15.69 9.57 16.67
CA ASP A 101 14.37 10.01 17.13
C ASP A 101 13.21 9.26 16.47
N GLY A 102 13.33 7.93 16.36
CA GLY A 102 12.29 7.08 15.80
C GLY A 102 12.27 7.01 14.28
N ILE A 103 13.21 7.64 13.60
CA ILE A 103 13.28 7.67 12.14
C ILE A 103 14.62 7.09 11.68
N PHE A 104 14.55 6.22 10.66
CA PHE A 104 15.76 5.69 10.04
C PHE A 104 16.37 6.75 9.11
N VAL A 105 17.61 7.15 9.41
CA VAL A 105 18.36 8.12 8.60
C VAL A 105 19.42 7.38 7.81
N LYS A 106 19.41 7.53 6.49
CA LYS A 106 20.38 6.90 5.59
C LYS A 106 21.81 7.38 5.92
N GLU A 107 22.77 6.48 5.75
CA GLU A 107 24.19 6.79 6.00
C GLU A 107 24.64 8.04 5.26
N ALA A 108 24.17 8.23 4.02
CA ALA A 108 24.50 9.39 3.20
C ALA A 108 23.98 10.72 3.78
N ASP A 109 22.97 10.69 4.64
CA ASP A 109 22.34 11.87 5.24
C ASP A 109 22.77 12.12 6.68
N LEU A 110 23.71 11.32 7.20
CA LEU A 110 24.25 11.44 8.56
C LEU A 110 25.33 12.51 8.68
#